data_749c5470172b7c21f69e17ce73172eb8
#
_entry.id   749c5470172b7c21f69e17ce73172eb8
#
_cell.length_a   1.000
_cell.length_b   1.000
_cell.length_c   1.000
_cell.angle_alpha   90.00
_cell.angle_beta   90.00
_cell.angle_gamma   90.00
#
_symmetry.space_group_name_H-M   'P 1'
#
loop_
_entity.id
_entity.type
_entity.pdbx_description
1 polymer ?
#
loop_
_entity_poly.entity_id
_entity_poly.type
_entity_poly.pdbx_seq_one_letter_code
_entity_poly.pdbx_strand_id
1 'polypeptide(L)'
;MKQHQTTILQAVNLTFHYPERELFDNWSADIPAGVTLVRGGDGRGKSSLLRLLAGALPAQAGELQINEVRWHEQPDAYRRQVFWMEPRSEAFDQMTAREYFASLPAAYPGFDDALLPALTEGLSLTPHLDKKLYMLSTGSKRKVWLAAAFASGATLNLLDDPFAGLDKASINFVVKMLNQVAGDPARAWVIALYEAPEGVPLAALVDLGD
;
A
#
# COMPACT_ATOMS: atom_id res chain seq x y z
N MET A 1 16.42 15.05 -20.57
CA MET A 1 16.52 15.56 -19.18
C MET A 1 15.89 14.51 -18.28
N LYS A 2 16.69 13.81 -17.43
CA LYS A 2 16.12 12.94 -16.39
C LYS A 2 15.46 13.89 -15.38
N GLN A 3 14.14 13.88 -15.29
CA GLN A 3 13.45 14.54 -14.20
C GLN A 3 13.97 13.89 -12.90
N HIS A 4 14.52 14.69 -11.99
CA HIS A 4 14.81 14.23 -10.64
C HIS A 4 13.46 13.90 -9.98
N GLN A 5 13.09 12.63 -9.98
CA GLN A 5 11.94 12.17 -9.21
C GLN A 5 12.26 12.34 -7.73
N THR A 6 11.33 12.93 -6.99
CA THR A 6 11.45 13.10 -5.55
C THR A 6 11.42 11.72 -4.89
N THR A 7 12.45 11.37 -4.11
CA THR A 7 12.43 10.16 -3.29
C THR A 7 11.50 10.38 -2.10
N ILE A 8 10.52 9.51 -1.94
CA ILE A 8 9.53 9.54 -0.85
C ILE A 8 9.98 8.67 0.33
N LEU A 9 10.45 7.46 0.04
CA LEU A 9 10.96 6.55 1.07
C LEU A 9 12.35 6.09 0.70
N GLN A 10 13.23 6.10 1.70
CA GLN A 10 14.56 5.48 1.63
C GLN A 10 14.61 4.27 2.56
N ALA A 11 15.07 3.16 2.03
CA ALA A 11 15.42 1.96 2.78
C ALA A 11 16.91 1.72 2.62
N VAL A 12 17.64 1.68 3.73
CA VAL A 12 19.10 1.59 3.72
C VAL A 12 19.56 0.39 4.54
N ASN A 13 20.28 -0.54 3.87
CA ASN A 13 20.90 -1.71 4.48
C ASN A 13 19.92 -2.56 5.32
N LEU A 14 18.68 -2.71 4.85
CA LEU A 14 17.70 -3.54 5.54
C LEU A 14 18.14 -5.00 5.51
N THR A 15 18.20 -5.60 6.71
CA THR A 15 18.43 -7.03 6.88
C THR A 15 17.24 -7.64 7.60
N PHE A 16 16.69 -8.69 7.00
CA PHE A 16 15.57 -9.40 7.57
C PHE A 16 15.61 -10.89 7.20
N HIS A 17 15.47 -11.74 8.21
CA HIS A 17 15.29 -13.17 8.03
C HIS A 17 14.19 -13.72 8.94
N TYR A 18 13.47 -14.71 8.47
CA TYR A 18 12.71 -15.62 9.31
C TYR A 18 13.66 -16.69 9.90
N PRO A 19 13.28 -17.43 10.96
CA PRO A 19 14.18 -18.38 11.62
C PRO A 19 14.90 -19.35 10.68
N GLU A 20 14.24 -19.75 9.59
CA GLU A 20 14.76 -20.75 8.63
C GLU A 20 15.06 -20.15 7.24
N ARG A 21 14.93 -18.82 7.08
CA ARG A 21 15.04 -18.21 5.75
C ARG A 21 15.46 -16.76 5.80
N GLU A 22 16.61 -16.48 5.20
CA GLU A 22 17.01 -15.12 4.88
C GLU A 22 16.18 -14.58 3.69
N LEU A 23 15.68 -13.36 3.82
CA LEU A 23 14.94 -12.69 2.76
C LEU A 23 15.69 -11.47 2.23
N PHE A 24 16.27 -10.69 3.12
CA PHE A 24 16.98 -9.46 2.77
C PHE A 24 18.28 -9.39 3.56
N ASP A 25 19.40 -9.19 2.88
CA ASP A 25 20.71 -8.93 3.46
C ASP A 25 21.27 -7.63 2.87
N ASN A 26 21.44 -6.62 3.73
CA ASN A 26 21.91 -5.28 3.35
C ASN A 26 21.14 -4.69 2.15
N TRP A 27 19.85 -4.99 2.05
CA TRP A 27 19.02 -4.52 0.95
C TRP A 27 18.75 -3.02 1.07
N SER A 28 18.92 -2.29 -0.04
CA SER A 28 18.68 -0.85 -0.09
C SER A 28 17.87 -0.48 -1.32
N ALA A 29 16.96 0.48 -1.18
CA ALA A 29 16.21 1.05 -2.29
C ALA A 29 15.70 2.46 -1.97
N ASP A 30 15.63 3.28 -3.00
CA ASP A 30 14.90 4.54 -3.01
C ASP A 30 13.56 4.34 -3.71
N ILE A 31 12.47 4.67 -3.03
CA ILE A 31 11.13 4.63 -3.60
C ILE A 31 10.73 6.05 -3.98
N PRO A 32 10.65 6.35 -5.28
CA PRO A 32 10.28 7.69 -5.74
C PRO A 32 8.77 7.92 -5.63
N ALA A 33 8.37 9.17 -5.79
CA ALA A 33 6.98 9.54 -6.03
C ALA A 33 6.41 8.82 -7.27
N GLY A 34 5.11 8.55 -7.25
CA GLY A 34 4.44 7.76 -8.29
C GLY A 34 4.27 6.30 -7.93
N VAL A 35 4.17 5.41 -8.91
CA VAL A 35 3.90 3.99 -8.71
C VAL A 35 5.19 3.17 -8.84
N THR A 36 5.56 2.46 -7.79
CA THR A 36 6.67 1.49 -7.78
C THR A 36 6.10 0.08 -7.76
N LEU A 37 6.57 -0.77 -8.67
CA LEU A 37 6.25 -2.19 -8.67
C LEU A 37 7.30 -2.96 -7.85
N VAL A 38 6.84 -3.77 -6.90
CA VAL A 38 7.62 -4.84 -6.27
C VAL A 38 7.24 -6.15 -6.96
N ARG A 39 8.14 -6.66 -7.79
CA ARG A 39 7.96 -7.89 -8.56
C ARG A 39 8.75 -9.05 -7.96
N GLY A 40 8.27 -10.27 -8.15
CA GLY A 40 8.96 -11.50 -7.76
C GLY A 40 8.03 -12.69 -7.72
N GLY A 41 8.58 -13.88 -7.79
CA GLY A 41 7.84 -15.14 -7.68
C GLY A 41 7.19 -15.34 -6.31
N ASP A 42 6.47 -16.46 -6.17
CA ASP A 42 5.84 -16.81 -4.90
C ASP A 42 6.88 -17.07 -3.82
N GLY A 43 6.60 -16.54 -2.63
CA GLY A 43 7.50 -16.68 -1.50
C GLY A 43 8.76 -15.80 -1.55
N ARG A 44 9.02 -14.99 -2.58
CA ARG A 44 10.24 -14.15 -2.69
C ARG A 44 10.28 -12.98 -1.69
N GLY A 45 9.27 -12.84 -0.85
CA GLY A 45 9.28 -11.86 0.22
C GLY A 45 8.55 -10.56 -0.11
N LYS A 46 7.77 -10.48 -1.20
CA LYS A 46 6.99 -9.27 -1.55
C LYS A 46 6.19 -8.73 -0.37
N SER A 47 5.33 -9.56 0.23
CA SER A 47 4.52 -9.16 1.38
C SER A 47 5.37 -8.83 2.61
N SER A 48 6.48 -9.54 2.81
CA SER A 48 7.42 -9.25 3.92
C SER A 48 8.10 -7.89 3.71
N LEU A 49 8.49 -7.57 2.46
CA LEU A 49 9.03 -6.25 2.15
C LEU A 49 8.01 -5.15 2.43
N LEU A 50 6.77 -5.29 1.97
CA LEU A 50 5.74 -4.28 2.26
C LEU A 50 5.51 -4.12 3.77
N ARG A 51 5.50 -5.20 4.54
CA ARG A 51 5.38 -5.16 6.02
C ARG A 51 6.59 -4.48 6.68
N LEU A 52 7.80 -4.69 6.18
CA LEU A 52 8.99 -3.98 6.62
C LEU A 52 8.87 -2.48 6.32
N LEU A 53 8.55 -2.12 5.07
CA LEU A 53 8.37 -0.73 4.66
C LEU A 53 7.22 -0.03 5.42
N ALA A 54 6.20 -0.78 5.84
CA ALA A 54 5.12 -0.27 6.69
C ALA A 54 5.55 -0.02 8.15
N GLY A 55 6.73 -0.50 8.56
CA GLY A 55 7.11 -0.56 9.98
C GLY A 55 6.22 -1.49 10.80
N ALA A 56 5.53 -2.44 10.15
CA ALA A 56 4.70 -3.46 10.78
C ALA A 56 5.48 -4.74 11.10
N LEU A 57 6.65 -4.91 10.49
CA LEU A 57 7.58 -6.01 10.72
C LEU A 57 8.94 -5.39 11.06
N PRO A 58 9.52 -5.65 12.25
CA PRO A 58 10.81 -5.08 12.62
C PRO A 58 11.93 -5.75 11.82
N ALA A 59 12.77 -4.95 11.15
CA ALA A 59 14.01 -5.43 10.56
C ALA A 59 15.05 -5.72 11.66
N GLN A 60 15.97 -6.66 11.42
CA GLN A 60 17.09 -6.91 12.31
C GLN A 60 18.16 -5.82 12.23
N ALA A 61 18.32 -5.20 11.04
CA ALA A 61 19.23 -4.09 10.82
C ALA A 61 18.72 -3.20 9.68
N GLY A 62 19.32 -2.03 9.56
CA GLY A 62 19.03 -1.04 8.53
C GLY A 62 18.09 0.06 8.98
N GLU A 63 17.80 0.98 8.09
CA GLU A 63 17.04 2.19 8.38
C GLU A 63 15.93 2.40 7.33
N LEU A 64 14.79 2.91 7.79
CA LEU A 64 13.69 3.39 6.96
C LEU A 64 13.45 4.88 7.24
N GLN A 65 13.30 5.67 6.18
CA GLN A 65 13.03 7.09 6.28
C GLN A 65 11.99 7.51 5.23
N ILE A 66 10.91 8.17 5.66
CA ILE A 66 9.96 8.86 4.77
C ILE A 66 10.16 10.35 4.96
N ASN A 67 10.53 11.04 3.88
CA ASN A 67 10.97 12.44 3.94
C ASN A 67 12.08 12.60 4.99
N GLU A 68 11.82 13.37 6.07
CA GLU A 68 12.78 13.57 7.17
C GLU A 68 12.50 12.72 8.41
N VAL A 69 11.46 11.84 8.35
CA VAL A 69 11.02 11.04 9.50
C VAL A 69 11.63 9.64 9.43
N ARG A 70 12.53 9.35 10.38
CA ARG A 70 13.17 8.05 10.53
C ARG A 70 12.35 7.13 11.41
N TRP A 71 12.21 5.88 10.99
CA TRP A 71 11.44 4.87 11.72
C TRP A 71 11.93 4.66 13.15
N HIS A 72 13.25 4.53 13.35
CA HIS A 72 13.82 4.28 14.68
C HIS A 72 13.64 5.43 15.67
N GLU A 73 13.63 6.67 15.16
CA GLU A 73 13.55 7.87 16.00
C GLU A 73 12.08 8.25 16.29
N GLN A 74 11.21 8.10 15.30
CA GLN A 74 9.83 8.59 15.33
C GLN A 74 8.84 7.57 14.74
N PRO A 75 8.69 6.37 15.34
CA PRO A 75 7.90 5.29 14.76
C PRO A 75 6.42 5.66 14.53
N ASP A 76 5.81 6.43 15.42
CA ASP A 76 4.42 6.84 15.27
C ASP A 76 4.25 7.89 14.18
N ALA A 77 5.19 8.85 14.06
CA ALA A 77 5.18 9.83 12.98
C ALA A 77 5.43 9.17 11.62
N TYR A 78 6.29 8.16 11.57
CA TYR A 78 6.51 7.36 10.37
C TYR A 78 5.22 6.63 9.95
N ARG A 79 4.58 5.89 10.88
CA ARG A 79 3.36 5.12 10.59
C ARG A 79 2.20 5.98 10.10
N ARG A 80 2.07 7.21 10.60
CA ARG A 80 1.04 8.16 10.14
C ARG A 80 1.20 8.57 8.69
N GLN A 81 2.40 8.41 8.12
CA GLN A 81 2.66 8.68 6.72
C GLN A 81 2.40 7.46 5.81
N VAL A 82 2.19 6.28 6.40
CA VAL A 82 2.06 5.02 5.66
C VAL A 82 0.64 4.49 5.74
N PHE A 83 0.00 4.31 4.59
CA PHE A 83 -1.20 3.49 4.50
C PHE A 83 -0.79 2.05 4.18
N TRP A 84 -1.03 1.16 5.11
CA TRP A 84 -0.85 -0.27 4.98
C TRP A 84 -2.04 -1.00 5.60
N MET A 85 -2.60 -1.94 4.88
CA MET A 85 -3.60 -2.86 5.41
C MET A 85 -3.17 -4.29 5.12
N GLU A 86 -3.04 -5.06 6.17
CA GLU A 86 -2.79 -6.49 6.02
C GLU A 86 -3.98 -7.15 5.32
N PRO A 87 -3.79 -7.84 4.17
CA PRO A 87 -4.90 -8.38 3.36
C PRO A 87 -5.80 -9.36 4.11
N ARG A 88 -5.30 -10.00 5.16
CA ARG A 88 -6.00 -10.98 5.99
C ARG A 88 -6.33 -10.46 7.40
N SER A 89 -6.24 -9.15 7.62
CA SER A 89 -6.55 -8.57 8.92
C SER A 89 -8.03 -8.74 9.27
N GLU A 90 -8.29 -9.18 10.49
CA GLU A 90 -9.62 -9.26 11.09
C GLU A 90 -9.87 -8.12 12.10
N ALA A 91 -8.93 -7.20 12.23
CA ALA A 91 -8.95 -6.14 13.24
C ALA A 91 -10.23 -5.28 13.19
N PHE A 92 -10.80 -5.12 11.99
CA PHE A 92 -11.98 -4.29 11.76
C PHE A 92 -13.22 -5.09 11.39
N ASP A 93 -13.22 -6.41 11.57
CA ASP A 93 -14.27 -7.31 11.10
C ASP A 93 -15.65 -7.01 11.69
N GLN A 94 -15.72 -6.45 12.90
CA GLN A 94 -16.97 -6.07 13.56
C GLN A 94 -17.51 -4.70 13.12
N MET A 95 -16.73 -3.91 12.39
CA MET A 95 -17.16 -2.63 11.83
C MET A 95 -17.83 -2.83 10.47
N THR A 96 -18.75 -1.94 10.13
CA THR A 96 -19.20 -1.78 8.74
C THR A 96 -18.13 -1.05 7.92
N ALA A 97 -18.19 -1.15 6.59
CA ALA A 97 -17.29 -0.36 5.73
C ALA A 97 -17.43 1.15 5.98
N ARG A 98 -18.66 1.62 6.23
CA ARG A 98 -18.94 3.02 6.57
C ARG A 98 -18.26 3.45 7.87
N GLU A 99 -18.40 2.65 8.94
CA GLU A 99 -17.77 2.91 10.24
C GLU A 99 -16.23 2.88 10.11
N TYR A 100 -15.71 1.96 9.32
CA TYR A 100 -14.27 1.89 9.04
C TYR A 100 -13.77 3.17 8.36
N PHE A 101 -14.42 3.63 7.28
CA PHE A 101 -14.05 4.89 6.63
C PHE A 101 -14.15 6.09 7.58
N ALA A 102 -15.20 6.16 8.41
CA ALA A 102 -15.36 7.22 9.39
C ALA A 102 -14.28 7.22 10.50
N SER A 103 -13.61 6.10 10.73
CA SER A 103 -12.51 6.00 11.71
C SER A 103 -11.15 6.48 11.16
N LEU A 104 -10.97 6.54 9.85
CA LEU A 104 -9.67 6.82 9.21
C LEU A 104 -9.14 8.24 9.42
N PRO A 105 -9.94 9.31 9.47
CA PRO A 105 -9.43 10.67 9.72
C PRO A 105 -8.63 10.81 11.01
N ALA A 106 -8.89 10.00 12.02
CA ALA A 106 -8.14 10.00 13.27
C ALA A 106 -6.69 9.50 13.10
N ALA A 107 -6.48 8.54 12.18
CA ALA A 107 -5.16 7.99 11.87
C ALA A 107 -4.47 8.76 10.74
N TYR A 108 -5.25 9.25 9.78
CA TYR A 108 -4.79 9.93 8.58
C TYR A 108 -5.41 11.33 8.47
N PRO A 109 -4.74 12.38 8.97
CA PRO A 109 -5.28 13.76 8.94
C PRO A 109 -5.54 14.30 7.52
N GLY A 110 -4.88 13.71 6.49
CA GLY A 110 -5.08 14.03 5.08
C GLY A 110 -6.19 13.22 4.41
N PHE A 111 -6.98 12.46 5.17
CA PHE A 111 -8.06 11.65 4.62
C PHE A 111 -9.12 12.52 3.94
N ASP A 112 -9.41 12.22 2.68
CA ASP A 112 -10.39 12.94 1.87
C ASP A 112 -11.67 12.10 1.71
N ASP A 113 -12.65 12.38 2.55
CA ASP A 113 -13.95 11.71 2.54
C ASP A 113 -14.80 12.08 1.30
N ALA A 114 -14.51 13.20 0.66
CA ALA A 114 -15.19 13.60 -0.57
C ALA A 114 -14.91 12.66 -1.75
N LEU A 115 -13.82 11.88 -1.69
CA LEU A 115 -13.51 10.85 -2.69
C LEU A 115 -14.34 9.57 -2.52
N LEU A 116 -14.84 9.29 -1.32
CA LEU A 116 -15.51 8.02 -1.00
C LEU A 116 -16.70 7.69 -1.90
N PRO A 117 -17.60 8.62 -2.25
CA PRO A 117 -18.72 8.31 -3.16
C PRO A 117 -18.24 7.74 -4.50
N ALA A 118 -17.28 8.38 -5.14
CA ALA A 118 -16.75 7.95 -6.44
C ALA A 118 -15.98 6.62 -6.31
N LEU A 119 -15.20 6.44 -5.24
CA LEU A 119 -14.44 5.22 -4.97
C LEU A 119 -15.36 4.02 -4.70
N THR A 120 -16.39 4.21 -3.88
CA THR A 120 -17.33 3.14 -3.53
C THR A 120 -18.23 2.74 -4.70
N GLU A 121 -18.62 3.70 -5.53
CA GLU A 121 -19.34 3.43 -6.77
C GLU A 121 -18.44 2.67 -7.77
N GLY A 122 -17.24 3.19 -8.07
CA GLY A 122 -16.32 2.59 -9.02
C GLY A 122 -15.85 1.18 -8.64
N LEU A 123 -15.80 0.88 -7.34
CA LEU A 123 -15.49 -0.45 -6.80
C LEU A 123 -16.74 -1.32 -6.58
N SER A 124 -17.94 -0.82 -6.91
CA SER A 124 -19.23 -1.53 -6.68
C SER A 124 -19.43 -1.90 -5.20
N LEU A 125 -19.00 -1.02 -4.28
CA LEU A 125 -19.12 -1.22 -2.83
C LEU A 125 -20.42 -0.67 -2.25
N THR A 126 -21.14 0.20 -2.95
CA THR A 126 -22.32 0.89 -2.46
C THR A 126 -23.33 -0.05 -1.76
N PRO A 127 -23.67 -1.26 -2.30
CA PRO A 127 -24.61 -2.19 -1.65
C PRO A 127 -24.02 -2.87 -0.39
N HIS A 128 -22.76 -2.64 -0.09
CA HIS A 128 -22.02 -3.34 0.97
C HIS A 128 -21.59 -2.42 2.11
N LEU A 129 -21.82 -1.10 2.01
CA LEU A 129 -21.31 -0.12 2.96
C LEU A 129 -21.80 -0.34 4.40
N ASP A 130 -23.02 -0.81 4.56
CA ASP A 130 -23.66 -1.02 5.86
C ASP A 130 -23.55 -2.47 6.35
N LYS A 131 -22.83 -3.33 5.62
CA LYS A 131 -22.50 -4.69 6.06
C LYS A 131 -21.23 -4.69 6.89
N LYS A 132 -21.19 -5.51 7.95
CA LYS A 132 -19.95 -5.73 8.71
C LYS A 132 -18.90 -6.40 7.83
N LEU A 133 -17.62 -6.05 8.04
CA LEU A 133 -16.53 -6.51 7.19
C LEU A 133 -16.39 -8.03 7.18
N TYR A 134 -16.69 -8.73 8.29
CA TYR A 134 -16.67 -10.20 8.30
C TYR A 134 -17.74 -10.83 7.38
N MET A 135 -18.78 -10.08 7.01
CA MET A 135 -19.84 -10.55 6.10
C MET A 135 -19.45 -10.39 4.62
N LEU A 136 -18.37 -9.70 4.34
CA LEU A 136 -17.90 -9.44 2.98
C LEU A 136 -17.03 -10.59 2.47
N SER A 137 -17.08 -10.85 1.17
CA SER A 137 -16.10 -11.70 0.52
C SER A 137 -14.70 -11.08 0.62
N THR A 138 -13.65 -11.90 0.47
CA THR A 138 -12.26 -11.41 0.45
C THR A 138 -12.06 -10.32 -0.58
N GLY A 139 -12.64 -10.45 -1.78
CA GLY A 139 -12.59 -9.42 -2.82
C GLY A 139 -13.30 -8.14 -2.41
N SER A 140 -14.47 -8.23 -1.76
CA SER A 140 -15.19 -7.05 -1.28
C SER A 140 -14.46 -6.35 -0.13
N LYS A 141 -13.85 -7.10 0.80
CA LYS A 141 -12.97 -6.50 1.83
C LYS A 141 -11.79 -5.77 1.17
N ARG A 142 -11.14 -6.38 0.17
CA ARG A 142 -10.03 -5.75 -0.56
C ARG A 142 -10.46 -4.44 -1.22
N LYS A 143 -11.65 -4.38 -1.81
CA LYS A 143 -12.21 -3.14 -2.35
C LYS A 143 -12.36 -2.04 -1.28
N VAL A 144 -12.75 -2.40 -0.05
CA VAL A 144 -12.81 -1.45 1.08
C VAL A 144 -11.41 -0.89 1.39
N TRP A 145 -10.39 -1.78 1.46
CA TRP A 145 -9.01 -1.34 1.70
C TRP A 145 -8.47 -0.45 0.59
N LEU A 146 -8.79 -0.75 -0.67
CA LEU A 146 -8.39 0.07 -1.82
C LEU A 146 -9.06 1.45 -1.79
N ALA A 147 -10.37 1.52 -1.50
CA ALA A 147 -11.05 2.80 -1.34
C ALA A 147 -10.40 3.63 -0.22
N ALA A 148 -10.11 3.01 0.92
CA ALA A 148 -9.41 3.64 2.03
C ALA A 148 -8.02 4.15 1.65
N ALA A 149 -7.23 3.34 0.91
CA ALA A 149 -5.90 3.74 0.44
C ALA A 149 -5.96 5.00 -0.43
N PHE A 150 -6.85 5.01 -1.44
CA PHE A 150 -6.97 6.17 -2.34
C PHE A 150 -7.48 7.43 -1.63
N ALA A 151 -8.28 7.28 -0.57
CA ALA A 151 -8.78 8.40 0.22
C ALA A 151 -7.84 8.80 1.37
N SER A 152 -6.87 7.97 1.77
CA SER A 152 -6.08 8.12 3.00
C SER A 152 -5.29 9.42 3.10
N GLY A 153 -4.86 9.99 1.96
CA GLY A 153 -3.92 11.11 1.96
C GLY A 153 -2.51 10.73 2.45
N ALA A 154 -2.22 9.45 2.66
CA ALA A 154 -0.91 8.99 3.13
C ALA A 154 0.19 9.27 2.10
N THR A 155 1.39 9.59 2.59
CA THR A 155 2.58 9.85 1.77
C THR A 155 3.06 8.58 1.06
N LEU A 156 2.99 7.44 1.75
CA LEU A 156 3.34 6.11 1.23
C LEU A 156 2.12 5.18 1.32
N ASN A 157 1.73 4.60 0.20
CA ASN A 157 0.63 3.63 0.11
C ASN A 157 1.19 2.28 -0.34
N LEU A 158 0.96 1.24 0.46
CA LEU A 158 1.49 -0.10 0.24
C LEU A 158 0.34 -1.06 -0.05
N LEU A 159 0.32 -1.65 -1.24
CA LEU A 159 -0.76 -2.51 -1.73
C LEU A 159 -0.22 -3.91 -2.07
N ASP A 160 -0.57 -4.90 -1.27
CA ASP A 160 -0.19 -6.29 -1.49
C ASP A 160 -1.26 -7.00 -2.33
N ASP A 161 -0.89 -7.39 -3.54
CA ASP A 161 -1.75 -8.04 -4.53
C ASP A 161 -3.12 -7.36 -4.68
N PRO A 162 -3.14 -6.07 -5.09
CA PRO A 162 -4.36 -5.26 -5.07
C PRO A 162 -5.48 -5.78 -5.97
N PHE A 163 -5.18 -6.65 -6.92
CA PHE A 163 -6.15 -7.17 -7.89
C PHE A 163 -6.76 -8.52 -7.51
N ALA A 164 -6.20 -9.21 -6.53
CA ALA A 164 -6.66 -10.55 -6.17
C ALA A 164 -8.13 -10.56 -5.70
N GLY A 165 -8.91 -11.43 -6.31
CA GLY A 165 -10.34 -11.61 -6.00
C GLY A 165 -11.24 -10.48 -6.48
N LEU A 166 -10.74 -9.54 -7.28
CA LEU A 166 -11.54 -8.49 -7.90
C LEU A 166 -12.15 -8.96 -9.23
N ASP A 167 -13.34 -8.43 -9.53
CA ASP A 167 -13.92 -8.52 -10.86
C ASP A 167 -13.24 -7.56 -11.84
N LYS A 168 -13.42 -7.82 -13.15
CA LYS A 168 -12.77 -7.04 -14.21
C LYS A 168 -13.09 -5.55 -14.15
N ALA A 169 -14.31 -5.18 -13.81
CA ALA A 169 -14.70 -3.76 -13.71
C ALA A 169 -13.93 -3.05 -12.59
N SER A 170 -13.82 -3.70 -11.42
CA SER A 170 -13.04 -3.19 -10.30
C SER A 170 -11.54 -3.12 -10.60
N ILE A 171 -10.97 -4.13 -11.31
CA ILE A 171 -9.57 -4.08 -11.76
C ILE A 171 -9.35 -2.86 -12.65
N ASN A 172 -10.19 -2.66 -13.66
CA ASN A 172 -10.08 -1.51 -14.55
C ASN A 172 -10.18 -0.18 -13.80
N PHE A 173 -11.06 -0.12 -12.79
CA PHE A 173 -11.18 1.08 -11.95
C PHE A 173 -9.91 1.33 -11.14
N VAL A 174 -9.34 0.30 -10.50
CA VAL A 174 -8.08 0.43 -9.73
C VAL A 174 -6.93 0.85 -10.65
N VAL A 175 -6.81 0.28 -11.85
CA VAL A 175 -5.82 0.69 -12.85
C VAL A 175 -5.98 2.17 -13.20
N LYS A 176 -7.23 2.63 -13.43
CA LYS A 176 -7.51 4.05 -13.67
C LYS A 176 -7.06 4.93 -12.49
N MET A 177 -7.36 4.52 -11.26
CA MET A 177 -6.94 5.25 -10.05
C MET A 177 -5.41 5.30 -9.91
N LEU A 178 -4.71 4.18 -10.13
CA LEU A 178 -3.24 4.14 -10.12
C LEU A 178 -2.64 5.06 -11.19
N ASN A 179 -3.25 5.15 -12.37
CA ASN A 179 -2.85 6.11 -13.41
C ASN A 179 -2.97 7.56 -12.95
N GLN A 180 -4.05 7.90 -12.26
CA GLN A 180 -4.28 9.25 -11.76
C GLN A 180 -3.25 9.66 -10.70
N VAL A 181 -2.88 8.74 -9.80
CA VAL A 181 -1.92 9.01 -8.73
C VAL A 181 -0.46 8.87 -9.16
N ALA A 182 -0.18 8.26 -10.32
CA ALA A 182 1.19 8.06 -10.81
C ALA A 182 1.95 9.36 -11.08
N GLY A 183 1.25 10.47 -11.30
CA GLY A 183 1.84 11.79 -11.52
C GLY A 183 1.94 12.65 -10.25
N ASP A 184 1.51 12.17 -9.07
CA ASP A 184 1.56 12.95 -7.83
C ASP A 184 3.02 13.00 -7.30
N PRO A 185 3.65 14.19 -7.23
CA PRO A 185 5.04 14.30 -6.81
C PRO A 185 5.26 14.16 -5.29
N ALA A 186 4.18 14.12 -4.51
CA ALA A 186 4.22 14.11 -3.05
C ALA A 186 3.94 12.73 -2.45
N ARG A 187 3.54 11.74 -3.26
CA ARG A 187 3.12 10.42 -2.77
C ARG A 187 3.77 9.29 -3.56
N ALA A 188 4.04 8.20 -2.85
CA ALA A 188 4.47 6.94 -3.44
C ALA A 188 3.40 5.86 -3.24
N TRP A 189 3.24 5.03 -4.27
CA TRP A 189 2.36 3.87 -4.31
C TRP A 189 3.20 2.64 -4.62
N VAL A 190 3.41 1.78 -3.65
CA VAL A 190 4.16 0.54 -3.84
C VAL A 190 3.16 -0.61 -3.99
N ILE A 191 3.15 -1.23 -5.14
CA ILE A 191 2.28 -2.36 -5.45
C ILE A 191 3.10 -3.64 -5.57
N ALA A 192 2.74 -4.68 -4.83
CA ALA A 192 3.36 -5.99 -4.93
C ALA A 192 2.55 -6.88 -5.85
N LEU A 193 3.13 -7.30 -6.97
CA LEU A 193 2.50 -8.15 -7.99
C LEU A 193 3.53 -9.10 -8.60
N TYR A 194 3.04 -10.10 -9.32
CA TYR A 194 3.87 -10.98 -10.14
C TYR A 194 4.33 -10.27 -11.43
N GLU A 195 3.43 -9.52 -12.05
CA GLU A 195 3.66 -8.79 -13.30
C GLU A 195 3.21 -7.33 -13.19
N ALA A 196 3.78 -6.49 -14.04
CA ALA A 196 3.39 -5.09 -14.12
C ALA A 196 1.93 -4.97 -14.61
N PRO A 197 1.08 -4.16 -13.95
CA PRO A 197 -0.27 -3.93 -14.44
C PRO A 197 -0.23 -3.14 -15.74
N GLU A 198 -0.93 -3.66 -16.75
CA GLU A 198 -1.01 -3.03 -18.05
C GLU A 198 -1.59 -1.60 -17.92
N GLY A 199 -0.96 -0.65 -18.59
CA GLY A 199 -1.43 0.73 -18.65
C GLY A 199 -1.15 1.59 -17.40
N VAL A 200 -0.44 1.11 -16.38
CA VAL A 200 0.01 1.92 -15.24
C VAL A 200 1.45 2.37 -15.46
N PRO A 201 1.75 3.69 -15.52
CA PRO A 201 3.12 4.16 -15.62
C PRO A 201 3.87 3.89 -14.30
N LEU A 202 5.00 3.22 -14.41
CA LEU A 202 5.84 2.90 -13.26
C LEU A 202 6.96 3.93 -13.11
N ALA A 203 7.11 4.46 -11.90
CA ALA A 203 8.22 5.32 -11.50
C ALA A 203 9.48 4.50 -11.18
N ALA A 204 9.31 3.30 -10.60
CA ALA A 204 10.41 2.39 -10.29
C ALA A 204 9.96 0.92 -10.30
N LEU A 205 10.95 0.03 -10.35
CA LEU A 205 10.81 -1.42 -10.23
C LEU A 205 11.77 -1.95 -9.17
N VAL A 206 11.25 -2.66 -8.20
CA VAL A 206 12.00 -3.48 -7.25
C VAL A 206 11.79 -4.94 -7.65
N ASP A 207 12.83 -5.60 -8.12
CA ASP A 207 12.77 -6.99 -8.58
C ASP A 207 13.40 -7.91 -7.51
N LEU A 208 12.59 -8.81 -6.95
CA LEU A 208 13.02 -9.78 -5.95
C LEU A 208 13.38 -11.16 -6.56
N GLY A 209 13.35 -11.25 -7.89
CA GLY A 209 13.65 -12.47 -8.63
C GLY A 209 12.50 -13.49 -8.66
N ASP A 210 12.71 -14.53 -9.46
CA ASP A 210 11.77 -15.66 -9.64
C ASP A 210 12.09 -16.84 -8.71
#